data_b354334006246026e17cc8a7c3f831a7
#
_entry.id   b354334006246026e17cc8a7c3f831a7
#
_cell.length_a   1.000
_cell.length_b   1.000
_cell.length_c   1.000
_cell.angle_alpha   90.00
_cell.angle_beta   90.00
_cell.angle_gamma   90.00
#
_symmetry.space_group_name_H-M   'P 1'
#
loop_
_entity.id
_entity.type
_entity.pdbx_description
1 polymer ?
#
loop_
_entity_poly.entity_id
_entity_poly.type
_entity_poly.pdbx_seq_one_letter_code
_entity_poly.pdbx_strand_id
1 'polypeptide(L)'
;MATATPADKVAAPELAARFETLRAREHDLIVKMLEVLPRVDGLPAELITQTRDALFHADTPFLLVMLGPFSAGKSSLINALLGMPDLLQTGVTPTTDRITILRYGDDVQRIETGDTTSLLVPSPFLKTVSLVDTPGLESVFKTHEEQTRKFLHRSDAVLLVMLATQAMTARTTEYLSTLKAYGKRVIIVLNQAELVAEEDVPALRAYVMDQSRSILGQQRLA
;
A
#
# COMPACT_ATOMS: atom_id res chain seq x y z
N MET A 1 -9.37 -8.49 28.85
CA MET A 1 -10.26 -7.56 28.10
C MET A 1 -9.58 -6.19 28.11
N ALA A 2 -8.92 -5.84 27.01
CA ALA A 2 -8.32 -4.52 26.86
C ALA A 2 -9.42 -3.56 26.36
N THR A 3 -9.74 -2.55 27.15
CA THR A 3 -10.67 -1.49 26.78
C THR A 3 -10.05 -0.64 25.69
N ALA A 4 -10.58 -0.71 24.47
CA ALA A 4 -10.23 0.17 23.37
C ALA A 4 -10.46 1.63 23.77
N THR A 5 -9.46 2.46 23.55
CA THR A 5 -9.50 3.91 23.81
C THR A 5 -10.53 4.57 22.89
N PRO A 6 -11.24 5.65 23.33
CA PRO A 6 -12.30 6.30 22.53
C PRO A 6 -11.89 6.83 21.15
N ALA A 7 -10.58 6.90 20.85
CA ALA A 7 -10.07 7.35 19.56
C ALA A 7 -10.22 6.31 18.43
N ASP A 8 -10.51 5.03 18.74
CA ASP A 8 -10.57 3.92 17.78
C ASP A 8 -11.94 3.70 17.14
N LYS A 9 -12.93 4.57 17.44
CA LYS A 9 -14.33 4.42 16.97
C LYS A 9 -14.79 5.53 16.04
N VAL A 10 -13.95 5.96 15.10
CA VAL A 10 -14.51 6.66 13.94
C VAL A 10 -15.15 5.58 13.06
N ALA A 11 -16.47 5.59 12.92
CA ALA A 11 -17.15 4.60 12.08
C ALA A 11 -16.60 4.68 10.66
N ALA A 12 -16.33 3.54 10.03
CA ALA A 12 -15.76 3.47 8.69
C ALA A 12 -16.45 4.38 7.65
N PRO A 13 -17.79 4.57 7.69
CA PRO A 13 -18.49 5.54 6.82
C PRO A 13 -18.11 7.01 7.08
N GLU A 14 -17.87 7.39 8.33
CA GLU A 14 -17.48 8.77 8.68
C GLU A 14 -16.05 9.06 8.24
N LEU A 15 -15.16 8.10 8.38
CA LEU A 15 -13.78 8.21 7.89
C LEU A 15 -13.75 8.34 6.36
N ALA A 16 -14.55 7.55 5.65
CA ALA A 16 -14.69 7.63 4.20
C ALA A 16 -15.21 8.99 3.75
N ALA A 17 -16.26 9.52 4.38
CA ALA A 17 -16.82 10.84 4.07
C ALA A 17 -15.82 11.98 4.33
N ARG A 18 -15.04 11.90 5.40
CA ARG A 18 -13.96 12.86 5.68
C ARG A 18 -12.84 12.78 4.64
N PHE A 19 -12.48 11.59 4.20
CA PHE A 19 -11.48 11.38 3.16
C PHE A 19 -11.93 11.97 1.82
N GLU A 20 -13.17 11.71 1.38
CA GLU A 20 -13.76 12.32 0.18
C GLU A 20 -13.76 13.86 0.25
N THR A 21 -14.13 14.41 1.42
CA THR A 21 -14.12 15.87 1.63
C THR A 21 -12.72 16.45 1.53
N LEU A 22 -11.70 15.76 2.05
CA LEU A 22 -10.31 16.20 1.97
C LEU A 22 -9.79 16.12 0.52
N ARG A 23 -10.10 15.05 -0.20
CA ARG A 23 -9.74 14.91 -1.62
C ARG A 23 -10.36 16.01 -2.48
N ALA A 24 -11.64 16.30 -2.28
CA ALA A 24 -12.30 17.38 -3.01
C ALA A 24 -11.64 18.74 -2.76
N ARG A 25 -11.22 19.02 -1.51
CA ARG A 25 -10.49 20.25 -1.17
C ARG A 25 -9.10 20.28 -1.77
N GLU A 26 -8.39 19.18 -1.75
CA GLU A 26 -7.07 19.05 -2.36
C GLU A 26 -7.13 19.31 -3.86
N HIS A 27 -8.07 18.64 -4.56
CA HIS A 27 -8.33 18.85 -5.97
C HIS A 27 -8.63 20.34 -6.29
N ASP A 28 -9.57 20.96 -5.57
CA ASP A 28 -9.95 22.37 -5.76
C ASP A 28 -8.76 23.32 -5.52
N LEU A 29 -7.93 23.03 -4.52
CA LEU A 29 -6.72 23.80 -4.25
C LEU A 29 -5.71 23.71 -5.41
N ILE A 30 -5.46 22.50 -5.91
CA ILE A 30 -4.50 22.29 -7.02
C ILE A 30 -5.01 22.94 -8.31
N VAL A 31 -6.31 22.85 -8.60
CA VAL A 31 -6.94 23.55 -9.73
C VAL A 31 -6.72 25.06 -9.63
N LYS A 32 -6.99 25.67 -8.47
CA LYS A 32 -6.75 27.10 -8.23
C LYS A 32 -5.26 27.48 -8.37
N MET A 33 -4.36 26.61 -7.90
CA MET A 33 -2.92 26.81 -8.12
C MET A 33 -2.58 26.85 -9.61
N LEU A 34 -3.11 25.94 -10.42
CA LEU A 34 -2.88 25.89 -11.88
C LEU A 34 -3.46 27.10 -12.61
N GLU A 35 -4.47 27.78 -12.07
CA GLU A 35 -4.97 29.04 -12.62
C GLU A 35 -4.07 30.24 -12.32
N VAL A 36 -3.38 30.22 -11.18
CA VAL A 36 -2.57 31.34 -10.70
C VAL A 36 -1.10 31.22 -11.09
N LEU A 37 -0.52 30.03 -10.99
CA LEU A 37 0.92 29.81 -11.22
C LEU A 37 1.43 30.31 -12.58
N PRO A 38 0.69 30.14 -13.71
CA PRO A 38 1.14 30.67 -15.01
C PRO A 38 1.22 32.19 -15.11
N ARG A 39 0.62 32.92 -14.16
CA ARG A 39 0.60 34.38 -14.10
C ARG A 39 1.73 34.94 -13.24
N VAL A 40 2.52 34.09 -12.62
CA VAL A 40 3.65 34.49 -11.76
C VAL A 40 4.90 34.59 -12.62
N ASP A 41 5.41 35.82 -12.80
CA ASP A 41 6.62 36.07 -13.57
C ASP A 41 7.85 35.38 -12.93
N GLY A 42 8.66 34.73 -13.76
CA GLY A 42 9.88 34.07 -13.32
C GLY A 42 9.68 32.68 -12.69
N LEU A 43 8.45 32.15 -12.69
CA LEU A 43 8.19 30.80 -12.20
C LEU A 43 8.74 29.75 -13.18
N PRO A 44 9.56 28.77 -12.74
CA PRO A 44 10.02 27.70 -13.60
C PRO A 44 8.84 26.87 -14.17
N ALA A 45 8.83 26.64 -15.47
CA ALA A 45 7.78 25.85 -16.15
C ALA A 45 7.64 24.43 -15.57
N GLU A 46 8.73 23.91 -15.01
CA GLU A 46 8.77 22.62 -14.33
C GLU A 46 7.81 22.55 -13.13
N LEU A 47 7.68 23.62 -12.35
CA LEU A 47 6.75 23.69 -11.21
C LEU A 47 5.29 23.62 -11.67
N ILE A 48 4.96 24.23 -12.81
CA ILE A 48 3.60 24.14 -13.40
C ILE A 48 3.33 22.70 -13.83
N THR A 49 4.32 22.05 -14.44
CA THR A 49 4.20 20.63 -14.84
C THR A 49 4.03 19.73 -13.62
N GLN A 50 4.84 19.91 -12.57
CA GLN A 50 4.72 19.15 -11.33
C GLN A 50 3.35 19.35 -10.65
N THR A 51 2.82 20.58 -10.68
CA THR A 51 1.48 20.85 -10.13
C THR A 51 0.38 20.18 -10.96
N ARG A 52 0.54 20.11 -12.28
CA ARG A 52 -0.39 19.38 -13.16
C ARG A 52 -0.34 17.88 -12.92
N ASP A 53 0.86 17.32 -12.71
CA ASP A 53 1.04 15.92 -12.36
C ASP A 53 0.43 15.62 -10.98
N ALA A 54 0.54 16.55 -10.03
CA ALA A 54 -0.11 16.44 -8.71
C ALA A 54 -1.63 16.38 -8.83
N LEU A 55 -2.25 17.18 -9.74
CA LEU A 55 -3.70 17.10 -10.01
C LEU A 55 -4.08 15.71 -10.52
N PHE A 56 -3.32 15.17 -11.47
CA PHE A 56 -3.55 13.82 -11.97
C PHE A 56 -3.47 12.75 -10.87
N HIS A 57 -2.56 12.93 -9.91
CA HIS A 57 -2.44 12.03 -8.76
C HIS A 57 -3.57 12.21 -7.74
N ALA A 58 -4.07 13.41 -7.53
CA ALA A 58 -5.20 13.68 -6.64
C ALA A 58 -6.50 12.98 -7.10
N ASP A 59 -6.66 12.80 -8.41
CA ASP A 59 -7.81 12.10 -9.00
C ASP A 59 -7.66 10.58 -9.04
N THR A 60 -6.46 10.05 -8.75
CA THR A 60 -6.25 8.60 -8.70
C THR A 60 -6.54 8.04 -7.31
N PRO A 61 -7.09 6.82 -7.19
CA PRO A 61 -7.24 6.15 -5.91
C PRO A 61 -5.89 6.01 -5.20
N PHE A 62 -5.90 6.06 -3.87
CA PHE A 62 -4.73 5.84 -3.02
C PHE A 62 -4.03 4.53 -3.39
N LEU A 63 -2.77 4.59 -3.78
CA LEU A 63 -2.04 3.41 -4.25
C LEU A 63 -1.32 2.72 -3.09
N LEU A 64 -1.85 1.58 -2.67
CA LEU A 64 -1.30 0.73 -1.61
C LEU A 64 -0.58 -0.48 -2.21
N VAL A 65 0.72 -0.55 -2.02
CA VAL A 65 1.54 -1.67 -2.51
C VAL A 65 1.74 -2.70 -1.42
N MET A 66 1.36 -3.96 -1.72
CA MET A 66 1.56 -5.10 -0.82
C MET A 66 2.96 -5.67 -1.05
N LEU A 67 3.78 -5.67 -0.02
CA LEU A 67 5.11 -6.29 -0.02
C LEU A 67 5.21 -7.35 1.08
N GLY A 68 6.11 -8.30 0.91
CA GLY A 68 6.35 -9.33 1.91
C GLY A 68 6.98 -10.56 1.30
N PRO A 69 7.58 -11.45 2.11
CA PRO A 69 8.19 -12.68 1.62
C PRO A 69 7.18 -13.55 0.88
N PHE A 70 7.70 -14.54 0.17
CA PHE A 70 6.86 -15.57 -0.42
C PHE A 70 6.04 -16.28 0.68
N SER A 71 4.82 -16.68 0.37
CA SER A 71 3.87 -17.31 1.31
C SER A 71 3.53 -16.49 2.58
N ALA A 72 3.87 -15.21 2.64
CA ALA A 72 3.45 -14.35 3.76
C ALA A 72 1.93 -14.10 3.79
N GLY A 73 1.18 -14.53 2.77
CA GLY A 73 -0.27 -14.41 2.70
C GLY A 73 -0.78 -13.09 2.11
N LYS A 74 0.02 -12.39 1.28
CA LYS A 74 -0.36 -11.13 0.62
C LYS A 74 -1.65 -11.26 -0.18
N SER A 75 -1.69 -12.19 -1.12
CA SER A 75 -2.87 -12.43 -1.99
C SER A 75 -4.08 -12.91 -1.18
N SER A 76 -3.86 -13.75 -0.17
CA SER A 76 -4.92 -14.18 0.76
C SER A 76 -5.49 -13.01 1.56
N LEU A 77 -4.64 -12.09 2.01
CA LEU A 77 -5.06 -10.88 2.71
C LEU A 77 -5.88 -9.95 1.80
N ILE A 78 -5.48 -9.80 0.54
CA ILE A 78 -6.26 -9.03 -0.45
C ILE A 78 -7.62 -9.68 -0.67
N ASN A 79 -7.66 -10.99 -0.89
CA ASN A 79 -8.90 -11.72 -1.05
C ASN A 79 -9.85 -11.51 0.14
N ALA A 80 -9.31 -11.58 1.35
CA ALA A 80 -10.08 -11.36 2.58
C ALA A 80 -10.57 -9.91 2.71
N LEU A 81 -9.72 -8.91 2.42
CA LEU A 81 -10.09 -7.49 2.44
C LEU A 81 -11.21 -7.15 1.46
N LEU A 82 -11.22 -7.81 0.30
CA LEU A 82 -12.24 -7.59 -0.73
C LEU A 82 -13.48 -8.48 -0.55
N GLY A 83 -13.45 -9.44 0.40
CA GLY A 83 -14.52 -10.41 0.59
C GLY A 83 -14.68 -11.39 -0.58
N MET A 84 -13.60 -11.63 -1.34
CA MET A 84 -13.59 -12.47 -2.56
C MET A 84 -12.48 -13.53 -2.43
N PRO A 85 -12.76 -14.71 -1.84
CA PRO A 85 -11.72 -15.67 -1.45
C PRO A 85 -10.92 -16.26 -2.62
N ASP A 86 -11.50 -16.28 -3.82
CA ASP A 86 -10.88 -16.89 -5.02
C ASP A 86 -10.46 -15.85 -6.08
N LEU A 87 -10.42 -14.56 -5.73
CA LEU A 87 -10.11 -13.48 -6.66
C LEU A 87 -8.65 -13.58 -7.17
N LEU A 88 -7.72 -13.74 -6.24
CA LEU A 88 -6.32 -13.99 -6.52
C LEU A 88 -5.98 -15.43 -6.18
N GLN A 89 -5.22 -16.07 -7.06
CA GLN A 89 -4.76 -17.43 -6.81
C GLN A 89 -3.81 -17.45 -5.61
N THR A 90 -4.06 -18.37 -4.70
CA THR A 90 -3.25 -18.61 -3.51
C THR A 90 -2.76 -20.04 -3.52
N GLY A 91 -1.50 -20.28 -3.12
CA GLY A 91 -0.96 -21.65 -3.12
C GLY A 91 0.42 -21.73 -2.47
N VAL A 92 0.89 -22.97 -2.27
CA VAL A 92 2.22 -23.27 -1.69
C VAL A 92 3.35 -23.08 -2.70
N THR A 93 3.03 -23.07 -4.00
CA THR A 93 3.99 -22.75 -5.07
C THR A 93 3.84 -21.26 -5.44
N PRO A 94 4.88 -20.63 -6.06
CA PRO A 94 4.77 -19.27 -6.56
C PRO A 94 3.61 -19.16 -7.56
N THR A 95 2.50 -18.56 -7.11
CA THR A 95 1.28 -18.39 -7.92
C THR A 95 1.22 -16.99 -8.52
N THR A 96 1.94 -16.04 -7.92
CA THR A 96 2.03 -14.66 -8.40
C THR A 96 3.40 -14.50 -9.09
N ASP A 97 3.43 -14.62 -10.40
CA ASP A 97 4.60 -14.38 -11.26
C ASP A 97 4.62 -12.96 -11.85
N ARG A 98 3.49 -12.26 -11.81
CA ARG A 98 3.28 -10.92 -12.34
C ARG A 98 2.77 -9.96 -11.29
N ILE A 99 3.07 -8.69 -11.46
CA ILE A 99 2.48 -7.63 -10.62
C ILE A 99 1.00 -7.49 -11.00
N THR A 100 0.11 -7.63 -10.01
CA THR A 100 -1.33 -7.47 -10.22
C THR A 100 -1.81 -6.17 -9.58
N ILE A 101 -2.43 -5.30 -10.39
CA ILE A 101 -3.02 -4.04 -9.93
C ILE A 101 -4.54 -4.22 -9.87
N LEU A 102 -5.10 -4.13 -8.65
CA LEU A 102 -6.53 -4.21 -8.42
C LEU A 102 -7.12 -2.79 -8.38
N ARG A 103 -8.14 -2.56 -9.17
CA ARG A 103 -8.86 -1.29 -9.31
C ARG A 103 -10.36 -1.52 -9.32
N TYR A 104 -11.11 -0.46 -9.04
CA TYR A 104 -12.54 -0.50 -9.20
C TYR A 104 -12.93 -0.73 -10.67
N GLY A 105 -13.94 -1.54 -10.89
CA GLY A 105 -14.65 -1.76 -12.15
C GLY A 105 -16.04 -2.30 -11.85
N ASP A 106 -16.98 -2.13 -12.76
CA ASP A 106 -18.37 -2.57 -12.55
C ASP A 106 -18.50 -4.10 -12.58
N ASP A 107 -17.58 -4.77 -13.30
CA ASP A 107 -17.48 -6.21 -13.40
C ASP A 107 -16.05 -6.68 -13.15
N VAL A 108 -15.90 -7.96 -12.80
CA VAL A 108 -14.58 -8.58 -12.68
C VAL A 108 -13.98 -8.78 -14.07
N GLN A 109 -12.94 -8.02 -14.39
CA GLN A 109 -12.23 -8.11 -15.66
C GLN A 109 -10.72 -8.21 -15.43
N ARG A 110 -10.08 -9.10 -16.17
CA ARG A 110 -8.63 -9.30 -16.15
C ARG A 110 -8.02 -8.80 -17.47
N ILE A 111 -7.11 -7.83 -17.39
CA ILE A 111 -6.44 -7.22 -18.52
C ILE A 111 -4.93 -7.43 -18.33
N GLU A 112 -4.30 -8.16 -19.24
CA GLU A 112 -2.86 -8.42 -19.19
C GLU A 112 -2.12 -7.48 -20.14
N THR A 113 -1.08 -6.81 -19.63
CA THR A 113 -0.25 -5.89 -20.40
C THR A 113 1.22 -6.10 -20.03
N GLY A 114 1.97 -6.75 -20.89
CA GLY A 114 3.36 -7.12 -20.60
C GLY A 114 3.47 -7.97 -19.34
N ASP A 115 4.28 -7.51 -18.36
CA ASP A 115 4.51 -8.20 -17.10
C ASP A 115 3.53 -7.77 -15.98
N THR A 116 2.48 -7.04 -16.33
CA THR A 116 1.51 -6.50 -15.37
C THR A 116 0.11 -7.00 -15.72
N THR A 117 -0.65 -7.38 -14.70
CA THR A 117 -2.07 -7.69 -14.81
C THR A 117 -2.87 -6.57 -14.12
N SER A 118 -3.83 -5.98 -14.82
CA SER A 118 -4.86 -5.13 -14.21
C SER A 118 -6.11 -5.96 -13.97
N LEU A 119 -6.58 -5.97 -12.73
CA LEU A 119 -7.79 -6.66 -12.31
C LEU A 119 -8.83 -5.63 -11.87
N LEU A 120 -9.88 -5.48 -12.66
CA LEU A 120 -11.03 -4.65 -12.32
C LEU A 120 -11.97 -5.46 -11.43
N VAL A 121 -12.48 -4.87 -10.35
CA VAL A 121 -13.26 -5.58 -9.34
C VAL A 121 -14.38 -4.67 -8.82
N PRO A 122 -15.64 -5.15 -8.72
CA PRO A 122 -16.78 -4.36 -8.24
C PRO A 122 -16.80 -4.27 -6.70
N SER A 123 -15.71 -3.76 -6.12
CA SER A 123 -15.59 -3.56 -4.67
C SER A 123 -15.61 -2.06 -4.35
N PRO A 124 -16.53 -1.58 -3.48
CA PRO A 124 -16.55 -0.17 -3.06
C PRO A 124 -15.23 0.32 -2.47
N PHE A 125 -14.48 -0.55 -1.80
CA PHE A 125 -13.16 -0.26 -1.27
C PHE A 125 -12.18 0.23 -2.36
N LEU A 126 -12.25 -0.37 -3.55
CA LEU A 126 -11.35 -0.03 -4.66
C LEU A 126 -11.69 1.29 -5.36
N LYS A 127 -12.79 1.96 -4.99
CA LYS A 127 -13.07 3.32 -5.45
C LYS A 127 -12.11 4.35 -4.85
N THR A 128 -11.63 4.07 -3.64
CA THR A 128 -10.74 4.98 -2.90
C THR A 128 -9.31 4.48 -2.81
N VAL A 129 -9.09 3.16 -2.91
CA VAL A 129 -7.77 2.53 -2.78
C VAL A 129 -7.53 1.58 -3.95
N SER A 130 -6.43 1.75 -4.66
CA SER A 130 -5.92 0.74 -5.59
C SER A 130 -4.91 -0.14 -4.85
N LEU A 131 -5.03 -1.45 -5.01
CA LEU A 131 -4.10 -2.41 -4.40
C LEU A 131 -3.13 -2.93 -5.46
N VAL A 132 -1.87 -3.09 -5.08
CA VAL A 132 -0.87 -3.74 -5.92
C VAL A 132 -0.39 -4.99 -5.21
N ASP A 133 -0.75 -6.17 -5.74
CA ASP A 133 -0.16 -7.44 -5.32
C ASP A 133 1.14 -7.68 -6.06
N THR A 134 2.20 -7.92 -5.31
CA THR A 134 3.51 -8.16 -5.88
C THR A 134 3.91 -9.63 -5.71
N PRO A 135 4.67 -10.20 -6.65
CA PRO A 135 5.40 -11.45 -6.41
C PRO A 135 6.19 -11.36 -5.11
N GLY A 136 6.52 -12.49 -4.52
CA GLY A 136 7.35 -12.50 -3.30
C GLY A 136 8.62 -11.67 -3.49
N LEU A 137 9.02 -10.94 -2.45
CA LEU A 137 10.13 -9.97 -2.49
C LEU A 137 11.43 -10.51 -3.09
N GLU A 138 11.62 -11.84 -3.07
CA GLU A 138 12.80 -12.48 -3.67
C GLU A 138 12.85 -12.37 -5.19
N SER A 139 11.69 -12.49 -5.85
CA SER A 139 11.58 -12.34 -7.31
C SER A 139 11.52 -10.87 -7.72
N VAL A 140 10.95 -10.02 -6.85
CA VAL A 140 10.74 -8.60 -7.10
C VAL A 140 12.07 -7.84 -7.19
N PHE A 141 13.00 -8.08 -6.26
CA PHE A 141 14.30 -7.39 -6.24
C PHE A 141 15.35 -7.99 -7.17
N LYS A 142 15.15 -9.21 -7.68
CA LYS A 142 16.12 -9.85 -8.60
C LYS A 142 15.70 -9.77 -10.07
N THR A 143 14.43 -9.94 -10.37
CA THR A 143 13.94 -10.10 -11.74
C THR A 143 13.10 -8.90 -12.21
N HIS A 144 12.44 -8.19 -11.29
CA HIS A 144 11.52 -7.09 -11.58
C HIS A 144 11.91 -5.80 -10.84
N GLU A 145 13.19 -5.60 -10.55
CA GLU A 145 13.69 -4.46 -9.77
C GLU A 145 13.19 -3.12 -10.33
N GLU A 146 13.29 -2.94 -11.64
CA GLU A 146 12.89 -1.69 -12.28
C GLU A 146 11.38 -1.43 -12.19
N GLN A 147 10.56 -2.47 -12.37
CA GLN A 147 9.11 -2.34 -12.30
C GLN A 147 8.65 -2.10 -10.87
N THR A 148 9.17 -2.86 -9.91
CA THR A 148 8.86 -2.65 -8.49
C THR A 148 9.29 -1.27 -8.04
N ARG A 149 10.44 -0.79 -8.49
CA ARG A 149 10.90 0.57 -8.23
C ARG A 149 9.90 1.60 -8.74
N LYS A 150 9.35 1.44 -9.96
CA LYS A 150 8.30 2.32 -10.52
C LYS A 150 7.06 2.34 -9.65
N PHE A 151 6.59 1.18 -9.18
CA PHE A 151 5.43 1.11 -8.29
C PHE A 151 5.71 1.69 -6.91
N LEU A 152 6.88 1.41 -6.33
CA LEU A 152 7.28 2.01 -5.07
C LEU A 152 7.37 3.53 -5.16
N HIS A 153 7.94 4.09 -6.22
CA HIS A 153 7.96 5.54 -6.40
C HIS A 153 6.56 6.15 -6.42
N ARG A 154 5.61 5.48 -7.06
CA ARG A 154 4.23 5.96 -7.23
C ARG A 154 3.32 5.63 -6.04
N SER A 155 3.71 4.69 -5.16
CA SER A 155 2.87 4.30 -4.04
C SER A 155 2.75 5.40 -2.99
N ASP A 156 1.54 5.55 -2.45
CA ASP A 156 1.25 6.44 -1.32
C ASP A 156 1.67 5.79 0.00
N ALA A 157 1.48 4.47 0.10
CA ALA A 157 1.95 3.67 1.23
C ALA A 157 2.30 2.24 0.81
N VAL A 158 3.02 1.56 1.67
CA VAL A 158 3.38 0.15 1.53
C VAL A 158 2.82 -0.64 2.71
N LEU A 159 2.11 -1.71 2.42
CA LEU A 159 1.70 -2.69 3.40
C LEU A 159 2.73 -3.84 3.40
N LEU A 160 3.56 -3.88 4.43
CA LEU A 160 4.56 -4.91 4.57
C LEU A 160 3.99 -6.07 5.38
N VAL A 161 3.70 -7.18 4.70
CA VAL A 161 3.14 -8.40 5.30
C VAL A 161 4.29 -9.30 5.74
N MET A 162 4.35 -9.62 7.02
CA MET A 162 5.33 -10.50 7.63
C MET A 162 4.64 -11.71 8.25
N LEU A 163 5.31 -12.86 8.25
CA LEU A 163 4.88 -13.99 9.07
C LEU A 163 5.18 -13.71 10.54
N ALA A 164 4.21 -13.91 11.43
CA ALA A 164 4.41 -13.70 12.86
C ALA A 164 5.54 -14.60 13.42
N THR A 165 5.70 -15.81 12.88
CA THR A 165 6.77 -16.74 13.26
C THR A 165 8.15 -16.35 12.77
N GLN A 166 8.26 -15.40 11.81
CA GLN A 166 9.51 -14.96 11.17
C GLN A 166 9.52 -13.44 10.91
N ALA A 167 9.03 -12.66 11.85
CA ALA A 167 8.75 -11.24 11.64
C ALA A 167 9.98 -10.39 11.28
N MET A 168 11.07 -10.50 12.05
CA MET A 168 12.27 -9.67 11.92
C MET A 168 13.50 -10.48 11.46
N THR A 169 13.41 -11.01 10.25
CA THR A 169 14.56 -11.64 9.59
C THR A 169 15.53 -10.57 9.03
N ALA A 170 16.77 -10.97 8.71
CA ALA A 170 17.73 -10.08 8.05
C ALA A 170 17.17 -9.49 6.75
N ARG A 171 16.39 -10.25 5.99
CA ARG A 171 15.70 -9.79 4.78
C ARG A 171 14.63 -8.74 5.09
N THR A 172 13.82 -8.94 6.11
CA THR A 172 12.82 -7.95 6.51
C THR A 172 13.48 -6.62 6.87
N THR A 173 14.62 -6.67 7.57
CA THR A 173 15.43 -5.50 7.92
C THR A 173 15.96 -4.78 6.66
N GLU A 174 16.44 -5.52 5.67
CA GLU A 174 16.89 -4.99 4.39
C GLU A 174 15.74 -4.29 3.64
N TYR A 175 14.54 -4.89 3.63
CA TYR A 175 13.36 -4.28 3.01
C TYR A 175 12.95 -2.99 3.70
N LEU A 176 12.90 -2.97 5.02
CA LEU A 176 12.61 -1.75 5.78
C LEU A 176 13.63 -0.64 5.48
N SER A 177 14.91 -0.98 5.36
CA SER A 177 15.97 -0.04 5.00
C SER A 177 15.78 0.50 3.58
N THR A 178 15.40 -0.36 2.65
CA THR A 178 15.07 0.04 1.27
C THR A 178 13.86 0.97 1.24
N LEU A 179 12.77 0.63 1.93
CA LEU A 179 11.57 1.45 2.01
C LEU A 179 11.84 2.82 2.65
N LYS A 180 12.74 2.87 3.63
CA LYS A 180 13.24 4.13 4.20
C LYS A 180 13.91 5.01 3.13
N ALA A 181 14.80 4.43 2.33
CA ALA A 181 15.49 5.14 1.26
C ALA A 181 14.51 5.73 0.23
N TYR A 182 13.40 5.02 -0.06
CA TYR A 182 12.32 5.52 -0.92
C TYR A 182 11.38 6.53 -0.23
N GLY A 183 11.56 6.81 1.04
CA GLY A 183 10.73 7.77 1.75
C GLY A 183 9.30 7.33 2.01
N LYS A 184 9.00 6.03 1.95
CA LYS A 184 7.63 5.52 1.99
C LYS A 184 7.07 5.41 3.40
N ARG A 185 5.75 5.61 3.52
CA ARG A 185 4.98 5.22 4.71
C ARG A 185 4.80 3.71 4.70
N VAL A 186 5.02 3.06 5.82
CA VAL A 186 4.94 1.60 5.94
C VAL A 186 3.92 1.23 7.01
N ILE A 187 2.96 0.40 6.60
CA ILE A 187 2.03 -0.28 7.49
C ILE A 187 2.53 -1.71 7.63
N ILE A 188 2.73 -2.19 8.84
CA ILE A 188 3.20 -3.55 9.09
C ILE A 188 2.02 -4.43 9.47
N VAL A 189 1.93 -5.59 8.82
CA VAL A 189 0.95 -6.64 9.12
C VAL A 189 1.70 -7.88 9.56
N LEU A 190 1.45 -8.31 10.79
CA LEU A 190 1.87 -9.62 11.30
C LEU A 190 0.78 -10.64 10.95
N ASN A 191 1.01 -11.40 9.91
CA ASN A 191 0.08 -12.42 9.44
C ASN A 191 0.38 -13.78 10.06
N GLN A 192 -0.62 -14.67 10.08
CA GLN A 192 -0.54 -15.98 10.72
C GLN A 192 -0.18 -15.90 12.21
N ALA A 193 -0.73 -14.90 12.89
CA ALA A 193 -0.48 -14.70 14.33
C ALA A 193 -1.02 -15.85 15.19
N GLU A 194 -1.98 -16.62 14.67
CA GLU A 194 -2.51 -17.84 15.27
C GLU A 194 -1.47 -18.97 15.40
N LEU A 195 -0.34 -18.87 14.74
CA LEU A 195 0.78 -19.81 14.86
C LEU A 195 1.75 -19.46 16.01
N VAL A 196 1.50 -18.33 16.68
CA VAL A 196 2.26 -17.87 17.86
C VAL A 196 1.35 -18.01 19.08
N ALA A 197 1.90 -18.37 20.23
CA ALA A 197 1.12 -18.44 21.46
C ALA A 197 0.47 -17.08 21.76
N GLU A 198 -0.81 -17.07 22.11
CA GLU A 198 -1.61 -15.85 22.30
C GLU A 198 -0.95 -14.88 23.31
N GLU A 199 -0.32 -15.43 24.34
CA GLU A 199 0.43 -14.69 25.36
C GLU A 199 1.69 -13.98 24.81
N ASP A 200 2.29 -14.49 23.73
CA ASP A 200 3.51 -13.94 23.13
C ASP A 200 3.22 -12.84 22.07
N VAL A 201 2.02 -12.80 21.53
CA VAL A 201 1.64 -11.84 20.46
C VAL A 201 1.88 -10.38 20.87
N PRO A 202 1.54 -9.92 22.10
CA PRO A 202 1.83 -8.54 22.51
C PRO A 202 3.32 -8.21 22.55
N ALA A 203 4.15 -9.14 23.04
CA ALA A 203 5.60 -8.98 23.09
C ALA A 203 6.22 -8.95 21.69
N LEU A 204 5.78 -9.84 20.81
CA LEU A 204 6.17 -9.87 19.40
C LEU A 204 5.83 -8.56 18.69
N ARG A 205 4.60 -8.07 18.87
CA ARG A 205 4.17 -6.79 18.33
C ARG A 205 5.04 -5.63 18.79
N ALA A 206 5.31 -5.55 20.10
CA ALA A 206 6.17 -4.52 20.68
C ALA A 206 7.58 -4.57 20.09
N TYR A 207 8.17 -5.76 19.99
CA TYR A 207 9.48 -5.98 19.39
C TYR A 207 9.54 -5.53 17.93
N VAL A 208 8.58 -5.96 17.10
CA VAL A 208 8.52 -5.59 15.67
C VAL A 208 8.35 -4.08 15.51
N MET A 209 7.50 -3.46 16.32
CA MET A 209 7.29 -2.00 16.29
C MET A 209 8.56 -1.24 16.67
N ASP A 210 9.28 -1.67 17.71
CA ASP A 210 10.52 -1.03 18.16
C ASP A 210 11.62 -1.13 17.09
N GLN A 211 11.87 -2.33 16.58
CA GLN A 211 12.84 -2.57 15.53
C GLN A 211 12.51 -1.78 14.24
N SER A 212 11.25 -1.76 13.86
CA SER A 212 10.81 -1.03 12.65
C SER A 212 10.95 0.48 12.83
N ARG A 213 10.64 1.03 14.00
CA ARG A 213 10.85 2.44 14.34
C ARG A 213 12.31 2.85 14.31
N SER A 214 13.20 1.99 14.79
CA SER A 214 14.63 2.25 14.76
C SER A 214 15.17 2.36 13.33
N ILE A 215 14.63 1.57 12.41
CA ILE A 215 15.03 1.56 10.99
C ILE A 215 14.37 2.69 10.22
N LEU A 216 13.03 2.79 10.26
CA LEU A 216 12.24 3.72 9.43
C LEU A 216 12.23 5.15 9.97
N GLY A 217 12.37 5.35 11.28
CA GLY A 217 12.07 6.59 11.99
C GLY A 217 10.58 6.71 12.34
N GLN A 218 10.26 7.54 13.34
CA GLN A 218 8.89 7.63 13.92
C GLN A 218 7.83 8.13 12.94
N GLN A 219 8.18 8.93 11.93
CA GLN A 219 7.22 9.56 11.03
C GLN A 219 6.73 8.67 9.88
N ARG A 220 7.31 7.50 9.69
CA ARG A 220 7.06 6.63 8.52
C ARG A 220 6.37 5.32 8.85
N LEU A 221 6.23 5.01 10.12
CA LEU A 221 5.52 3.83 10.58
C LEU A 221 4.10 4.24 10.99
N ALA A 222 3.10 3.65 10.32
CA ALA A 222 1.68 3.85 10.61
C ALA A 222 1.12 2.64 11.39
#